data_b54c7aba1acde41bddc5b6b1840d36e4
#
_entry.id   b54c7aba1acde41bddc5b6b1840d36e4
#
_cell.length_a   1.000
_cell.length_b   1.000
_cell.length_c   1.000
_cell.angle_alpha   90.00
_cell.angle_beta   90.00
_cell.angle_gamma   90.00
#
_symmetry.space_group_name_H-M   'P 1'
#
loop_
_entity.id
_entity.type
_entity.pdbx_description
1 polymer ?
#
loop_
_entity_poly.entity_id
_entity_poly.type
_entity_poly.pdbx_seq_one_letter_code
_entity_poly.pdbx_strand_id
1 'polypeptide(L)'
;MKVVIDGNIGSGKTTQLTMLENLGYTVHREPIDEWPLDVFYSDPVRWNLMFQLRILQTLPEIRYSTLKKPEFFERSILSALHVFWQNAKESQAVTYWEDVVFQEVYNKIRCEPDLYIYISRDPQKCFESVQKRRQAGDSKVTLEYIEKLDVLYIKMLDKLNLHICVIDGNKSPDEVHKQIINIINIRANELYCTDDKWPQM
;
A
#
# COMPACT_ATOMS: atom_id res chain seq x y z
N MET A 1 2.10 -1.91 -17.33
CA MET A 1 1.11 -2.34 -16.29
C MET A 1 1.56 -1.81 -14.94
N LYS A 2 0.68 -1.12 -14.24
CA LYS A 2 0.92 -0.52 -12.93
C LYS A 2 0.32 -1.41 -11.85
N VAL A 3 1.18 -1.97 -11.02
CA VAL A 3 0.80 -2.94 -9.99
C VAL A 3 1.02 -2.34 -8.61
N VAL A 4 -0.02 -2.20 -7.83
CA VAL A 4 0.10 -1.84 -6.41
C VAL A 4 0.25 -3.11 -5.59
N ILE A 5 1.24 -3.12 -4.69
CA ILE A 5 1.35 -4.11 -3.61
C ILE A 5 1.04 -3.41 -2.30
N ASP A 6 -0.09 -3.80 -1.70
CA ASP A 6 -0.56 -3.21 -0.45
C ASP A 6 -0.88 -4.27 0.60
N GLY A 7 -1.14 -3.84 1.81
CA GLY A 7 -1.40 -4.68 2.97
C GLY A 7 -1.05 -3.95 4.25
N ASN A 8 -1.41 -4.52 5.38
CA ASN A 8 -1.22 -3.92 6.68
C ASN A 8 0.26 -3.63 7.00
N ILE A 9 0.54 -2.85 8.04
CA ILE A 9 1.89 -2.62 8.57
C ILE A 9 2.46 -3.98 8.99
N GLY A 10 3.67 -4.32 8.53
CA GLY A 10 4.30 -5.62 8.83
C GLY A 10 3.80 -6.81 8.00
N SER A 11 2.96 -6.62 6.97
CA SER A 11 2.45 -7.71 6.12
C SER A 11 3.48 -8.34 5.17
N GLY A 12 4.67 -7.74 5.01
CA GLY A 12 5.74 -8.27 4.16
C GLY A 12 5.86 -7.63 2.78
N LYS A 13 5.17 -6.51 2.51
CA LYS A 13 5.25 -5.76 1.23
C LYS A 13 6.68 -5.51 0.78
N THR A 14 7.47 -4.87 1.63
CA THR A 14 8.86 -4.49 1.32
C THR A 14 9.73 -5.69 0.96
N THR A 15 9.50 -6.85 1.59
CA THR A 15 10.18 -8.11 1.25
C THR A 15 9.84 -8.53 -0.18
N GLN A 16 8.57 -8.50 -0.55
CA GLN A 16 8.13 -8.88 -1.90
C GLN A 16 8.65 -7.91 -2.96
N LEU A 17 8.63 -6.61 -2.66
CA LEU A 17 9.17 -5.58 -3.56
C LEU A 17 10.68 -5.76 -3.76
N THR A 18 11.45 -6.12 -2.73
CA THR A 18 12.87 -6.44 -2.86
C THR A 18 13.10 -7.66 -3.76
N MET A 19 12.27 -8.69 -3.64
CA MET A 19 12.37 -9.87 -4.51
C MET A 19 12.04 -9.54 -5.97
N LEU A 20 11.06 -8.67 -6.22
CA LEU A 20 10.72 -8.19 -7.56
C LEU A 20 11.83 -7.32 -8.15
N GLU A 21 12.42 -6.44 -7.37
CA GLU A 21 13.56 -5.61 -7.79
C GLU A 21 14.79 -6.47 -8.18
N ASN A 22 15.05 -7.53 -7.42
CA ASN A 22 16.11 -8.50 -7.74
C ASN A 22 15.86 -9.27 -9.08
N LEU A 23 14.61 -9.37 -9.52
CA LEU A 23 14.25 -9.90 -10.84
C LEU A 23 14.30 -8.83 -11.96
N GLY A 24 14.73 -7.60 -11.65
CA GLY A 24 14.89 -6.51 -12.62
C GLY A 24 13.61 -5.75 -12.93
N TYR A 25 12.58 -5.83 -12.06
CA TYR A 25 11.42 -4.97 -12.17
C TYR A 25 11.66 -3.58 -11.55
N THR A 26 11.01 -2.57 -12.10
CA THR A 26 10.99 -1.24 -11.49
C THR A 26 10.06 -1.23 -10.28
N VAL A 27 10.59 -0.77 -9.16
CA VAL A 27 9.88 -0.71 -7.87
C VAL A 27 9.91 0.71 -7.32
N HIS A 28 8.75 1.20 -6.93
CA HIS A 28 8.55 2.49 -6.28
C HIS A 28 8.15 2.25 -4.83
N ARG A 29 9.03 2.59 -3.90
CA ARG A 29 8.83 2.35 -2.46
C ARG A 29 8.18 3.54 -1.77
N GLU A 30 7.55 3.28 -0.62
CA GLU A 30 7.14 4.34 0.31
C GLU A 30 8.39 5.12 0.77
N PRO A 31 8.41 6.45 0.64
CA PRO A 31 9.55 7.27 1.10
C PRO A 31 9.43 7.55 2.61
N ILE A 32 9.46 6.51 3.44
CA ILE A 32 9.25 6.60 4.89
C ILE A 32 10.21 7.57 5.56
N ASP A 33 11.45 7.66 5.05
CA ASP A 33 12.48 8.57 5.58
C ASP A 33 12.14 10.05 5.37
N GLU A 34 11.22 10.36 4.45
CA GLU A 34 10.72 11.72 4.22
C GLU A 34 9.53 12.09 5.11
N TRP A 35 9.00 11.12 5.87
CA TRP A 35 7.79 11.30 6.67
C TRP A 35 8.13 11.70 8.10
N PRO A 36 7.54 12.78 8.63
CA PRO A 36 7.80 13.25 9.99
C PRO A 36 7.06 12.38 11.02
N LEU A 37 7.40 11.07 11.10
CA LEU A 37 6.74 10.10 11.96
C LEU A 37 6.81 10.48 13.45
N ASP A 38 7.97 10.97 13.91
CA ASP A 38 8.13 11.38 15.31
C ASP A 38 7.23 12.55 15.69
N VAL A 39 7.08 13.51 14.76
CA VAL A 39 6.15 14.64 14.94
C VAL A 39 4.71 14.14 14.96
N PHE A 40 4.33 13.29 14.02
CA PHE A 40 2.99 12.70 13.98
C PHE A 40 2.67 11.93 15.26
N TYR A 41 3.56 11.03 15.70
CA TYR A 41 3.33 10.23 16.91
C TYR A 41 3.42 11.01 18.22
N SER A 42 3.96 12.23 18.21
CA SER A 42 3.97 13.08 19.41
C SER A 42 2.57 13.61 19.78
N ASP A 43 1.76 13.93 18.77
CA ASP A 43 0.37 14.38 18.90
C ASP A 43 -0.40 14.05 17.59
N PRO A 44 -0.91 12.82 17.47
CA PRO A 44 -1.60 12.38 16.26
C PRO A 44 -2.83 13.22 15.89
N VAL A 45 -3.54 13.76 16.90
CA VAL A 45 -4.73 14.61 16.65
C VAL A 45 -4.31 15.90 15.96
N ARG A 46 -3.28 16.56 16.48
CA ARG A 46 -2.79 17.84 15.95
C ARG A 46 -2.15 17.71 14.56
N TRP A 47 -1.38 16.64 14.36
CA TRP A 47 -0.51 16.52 13.18
C TRP A 47 -1.09 15.65 12.06
N ASN A 48 -2.27 15.07 12.26
CA ASN A 48 -2.83 14.11 11.32
C ASN A 48 -3.00 14.66 9.90
N LEU A 49 -3.68 15.81 9.72
CA LEU A 49 -3.87 16.39 8.39
C LEU A 49 -2.54 16.66 7.69
N MET A 50 -1.60 17.32 8.38
CA MET A 50 -0.26 17.63 7.83
C MET A 50 0.46 16.34 7.40
N PHE A 51 0.45 15.33 8.25
CA PHE A 51 1.10 14.05 7.99
C PHE A 51 0.46 13.32 6.80
N GLN A 52 -0.84 13.24 6.73
CA GLN A 52 -1.54 12.57 5.64
C GLN A 52 -1.41 13.32 4.30
N LEU A 53 -1.39 14.66 4.32
CA LEU A 53 -1.08 15.45 3.13
C LEU A 53 0.37 15.22 2.66
N ARG A 54 1.32 15.08 3.58
CA ARG A 54 2.70 14.73 3.23
C ARG A 54 2.78 13.36 2.56
N ILE A 55 2.04 12.37 3.06
CA ILE A 55 1.92 11.05 2.41
C ILE A 55 1.40 11.21 0.98
N LEU A 56 0.29 11.94 0.78
CA LEU A 56 -0.27 12.16 -0.57
C LEU A 56 0.70 12.86 -1.53
N GLN A 57 1.56 13.75 -1.02
CA GLN A 57 2.56 14.47 -1.84
C GLN A 57 3.75 13.60 -2.25
N THR A 58 4.09 12.60 -1.44
CA THR A 58 5.34 11.85 -1.57
C THR A 58 5.14 10.42 -2.05
N LEU A 59 3.94 9.85 -1.96
CA LEU A 59 3.67 8.55 -2.56
C LEU A 59 3.94 8.60 -4.07
N PRO A 60 4.64 7.61 -4.62
CA PRO A 60 4.96 7.58 -6.04
C PRO A 60 3.71 7.70 -6.91
N GLU A 61 3.76 8.61 -7.88
CA GLU A 61 2.63 8.83 -8.78
C GLU A 61 2.49 7.72 -9.81
N ILE A 62 1.44 6.94 -9.69
CA ILE A 62 1.10 5.86 -10.62
C ILE A 62 0.81 6.39 -12.05
N ARG A 63 0.46 7.67 -12.22
CA ARG A 63 0.01 8.26 -13.49
C ARG A 63 1.04 8.22 -14.60
N TYR A 64 2.30 8.36 -14.27
CA TYR A 64 3.38 8.61 -15.23
C TYR A 64 4.14 7.37 -15.68
N SER A 65 3.66 6.18 -15.31
CA SER A 65 4.25 4.96 -15.84
C SER A 65 4.03 4.84 -17.34
N THR A 66 5.11 4.86 -18.11
CA THR A 66 5.13 4.73 -19.57
C THR A 66 5.81 3.44 -20.03
N LEU A 67 6.28 2.64 -19.09
CA LEU A 67 7.07 1.45 -19.41
C LEU A 67 6.17 0.31 -19.94
N LYS A 68 6.69 -0.45 -20.91
CA LYS A 68 6.05 -1.66 -21.42
C LYS A 68 6.06 -2.82 -20.41
N LYS A 69 6.98 -2.78 -19.43
CA LYS A 69 7.08 -3.78 -18.35
C LYS A 69 6.22 -3.39 -17.15
N PRO A 70 5.79 -4.36 -16.32
CA PRO A 70 5.15 -4.05 -15.04
C PRO A 70 6.04 -3.18 -14.15
N GLU A 71 5.42 -2.17 -13.51
CA GLU A 71 6.02 -1.37 -12.45
C GLU A 71 5.24 -1.59 -11.17
N PHE A 72 5.96 -1.69 -10.06
CA PHE A 72 5.39 -2.02 -8.75
C PHE A 72 5.47 -0.82 -7.83
N PHE A 73 4.37 -0.57 -7.13
CA PHE A 73 4.22 0.55 -6.21
C PHE A 73 3.90 0.01 -4.80
N GLU A 74 4.71 0.41 -3.82
CA GLU A 74 4.42 0.13 -2.41
C GLU A 74 3.32 1.06 -1.93
N ARG A 75 2.14 0.51 -1.65
CA ARG A 75 0.90 1.24 -1.33
C ARG A 75 0.39 2.15 -2.46
N SER A 76 -0.70 2.78 -2.16
CA SER A 76 -1.32 3.77 -3.03
C SER A 76 -2.08 4.80 -2.21
N ILE A 77 -2.47 5.89 -2.85
CA ILE A 77 -3.34 6.89 -2.24
C ILE A 77 -4.73 6.34 -1.84
N LEU A 78 -5.11 5.15 -2.35
CA LEU A 78 -6.35 4.48 -1.96
C LEU A 78 -6.32 4.06 -0.49
N SER A 79 -5.24 3.42 -0.03
CA SER A 79 -5.09 3.09 1.39
C SER A 79 -4.87 4.33 2.26
N ALA A 80 -4.24 5.39 1.75
CA ALA A 80 -4.14 6.67 2.47
C ALA A 80 -5.54 7.21 2.81
N LEU A 81 -6.48 7.21 1.85
CA LEU A 81 -7.85 7.68 2.07
C LEU A 81 -8.69 6.67 2.87
N HIS A 82 -8.79 5.44 2.36
CA HIS A 82 -9.80 4.49 2.84
C HIS A 82 -9.41 3.75 4.12
N VAL A 83 -8.12 3.75 4.46
CA VAL A 83 -7.61 3.08 5.67
C VAL A 83 -7.09 4.11 6.67
N PHE A 84 -6.02 4.81 6.36
CA PHE A 84 -5.36 5.68 7.34
C PHE A 84 -6.15 6.95 7.67
N TRP A 85 -6.67 7.64 6.66
CA TRP A 85 -7.55 8.79 6.88
C TRP A 85 -8.88 8.39 7.54
N GLN A 86 -9.46 7.26 7.11
CA GLN A 86 -10.68 6.74 7.74
C GLN A 86 -10.46 6.36 9.21
N ASN A 87 -9.31 5.75 9.54
CA ASN A 87 -8.94 5.48 10.93
C ASN A 87 -8.87 6.77 11.77
N ALA A 88 -8.30 7.83 11.22
CA ALA A 88 -8.23 9.11 11.90
C ALA A 88 -9.62 9.72 12.13
N LYS A 89 -10.53 9.61 11.17
CA LYS A 89 -11.93 10.04 11.31
C LYS A 89 -12.65 9.26 12.40
N GLU A 90 -12.54 7.94 12.41
CA GLU A 90 -13.16 7.08 13.43
C GLU A 90 -12.57 7.30 14.83
N SER A 91 -11.34 7.78 14.93
CA SER A 91 -10.68 8.17 16.18
C SER A 91 -10.96 9.63 16.57
N GLN A 92 -11.85 10.32 15.86
CA GLN A 92 -12.20 11.74 16.08
C GLN A 92 -10.98 12.69 16.02
N ALA A 93 -9.93 12.29 15.30
CA ALA A 93 -8.73 13.08 15.09
C ALA A 93 -8.82 13.99 13.84
N VAL A 94 -10.03 14.19 13.29
CA VAL A 94 -10.26 14.94 12.06
C VAL A 94 -11.51 15.81 12.23
N THR A 95 -11.36 17.10 11.97
CA THR A 95 -12.49 18.04 11.91
C THR A 95 -13.16 17.98 10.53
N TYR A 96 -14.37 18.55 10.42
CA TYR A 96 -15.08 18.65 9.15
C TYR A 96 -14.25 19.34 8.05
N TRP A 97 -13.61 20.48 8.37
CA TRP A 97 -12.83 21.22 7.39
C TRP A 97 -11.54 20.51 6.97
N GLU A 98 -10.90 19.78 7.86
CA GLU A 98 -9.76 18.94 7.53
C GLU A 98 -10.14 17.80 6.58
N ASP A 99 -11.32 17.18 6.78
CA ASP A 99 -11.84 16.18 5.86
C ASP A 99 -12.10 16.78 4.47
N VAL A 100 -12.71 17.95 4.39
CA VAL A 100 -12.96 18.65 3.12
C VAL A 100 -11.63 18.90 2.38
N VAL A 101 -10.63 19.47 3.05
CA VAL A 101 -9.31 19.78 2.46
C VAL A 101 -8.61 18.50 1.98
N PHE A 102 -8.60 17.46 2.82
CA PHE A 102 -7.97 16.19 2.45
C PHE A 102 -8.64 15.56 1.21
N GLN A 103 -9.97 15.51 1.18
CA GLN A 103 -10.75 14.98 0.05
C GLN A 103 -10.50 15.75 -1.24
N GLU A 104 -10.41 17.08 -1.17
CA GLU A 104 -10.11 17.92 -2.34
C GLU A 104 -8.72 17.62 -2.93
N VAL A 105 -7.70 17.49 -2.06
CA VAL A 105 -6.33 17.15 -2.51
C VAL A 105 -6.31 15.74 -3.10
N TYR A 106 -6.88 14.76 -2.40
CA TYR A 106 -6.98 13.38 -2.87
C TYR A 106 -7.64 13.30 -4.27
N ASN A 107 -8.78 13.96 -4.47
CA ASN A 107 -9.51 13.93 -5.74
C ASN A 107 -8.71 14.50 -6.92
N LYS A 108 -7.80 15.46 -6.68
CA LYS A 108 -6.93 16.03 -7.72
C LYS A 108 -5.84 15.07 -8.18
N ILE A 109 -5.37 14.19 -7.29
CA ILE A 109 -4.26 13.27 -7.55
C ILE A 109 -4.69 11.82 -7.73
N ARG A 110 -5.98 11.53 -7.57
CA ARG A 110 -6.52 10.17 -7.66
C ARG A 110 -6.11 9.51 -8.97
N CYS A 111 -5.56 8.31 -8.85
CA CYS A 111 -5.20 7.46 -9.97
C CYS A 111 -5.40 5.98 -9.59
N GLU A 112 -5.90 5.19 -10.51
CA GLU A 112 -6.17 3.77 -10.29
C GLU A 112 -5.07 2.92 -10.92
N PRO A 113 -4.60 1.85 -10.24
CA PRO A 113 -3.67 0.89 -10.79
C PRO A 113 -4.38 -0.07 -11.77
N ASP A 114 -3.60 -0.73 -12.64
CA ASP A 114 -4.09 -1.80 -13.52
C ASP A 114 -4.33 -3.10 -12.74
N LEU A 115 -3.64 -3.27 -11.62
CA LEU A 115 -3.75 -4.42 -10.71
C LEU A 115 -3.45 -3.99 -9.28
N TYR A 116 -4.30 -4.40 -8.34
CA TYR A 116 -4.12 -4.19 -6.92
C TYR A 116 -3.91 -5.55 -6.21
N ILE A 117 -2.73 -5.79 -5.67
CA ILE A 117 -2.39 -6.99 -4.92
C ILE A 117 -2.41 -6.66 -3.44
N TYR A 118 -3.31 -7.29 -2.69
CA TYR A 118 -3.40 -7.17 -1.24
C TYR A 118 -2.79 -8.38 -0.55
N ILE A 119 -1.76 -8.15 0.27
CA ILE A 119 -1.15 -9.19 1.11
C ILE A 119 -1.91 -9.24 2.43
N SER A 120 -2.84 -10.18 2.54
CA SER A 120 -3.61 -10.45 3.76
C SER A 120 -2.78 -11.29 4.72
N ARG A 121 -2.47 -10.75 5.89
CA ARG A 121 -1.68 -11.43 6.91
C ARG A 121 -2.28 -11.21 8.28
N ASP A 122 -2.24 -12.24 9.09
CA ASP A 122 -2.70 -12.21 10.48
C ASP A 122 -2.14 -11.00 11.25
N PRO A 123 -3.00 -10.18 11.90
CA PRO A 123 -2.58 -8.98 12.63
C PRO A 123 -1.50 -9.24 13.67
N GLN A 124 -1.57 -10.36 14.40
CA GLN A 124 -0.57 -10.73 15.39
C GLN A 124 0.81 -10.96 14.73
N LYS A 125 0.85 -11.66 13.58
CA LYS A 125 2.10 -11.87 12.82
C LYS A 125 2.63 -10.57 12.22
N CYS A 126 1.74 -9.68 11.81
CA CYS A 126 2.10 -8.33 11.37
C CYS A 126 2.79 -7.56 12.50
N PHE A 127 2.19 -7.55 13.69
CA PHE A 127 2.74 -6.89 14.88
C PHE A 127 4.12 -7.46 15.27
N GLU A 128 4.27 -8.79 15.30
CA GLU A 128 5.57 -9.43 15.56
C GLU A 128 6.64 -9.01 14.55
N SER A 129 6.26 -8.85 13.29
CA SER A 129 7.18 -8.38 12.24
C SER A 129 7.60 -6.94 12.43
N VAL A 130 6.69 -6.05 12.86
CA VAL A 130 6.97 -4.67 13.23
C VAL A 130 7.96 -4.61 14.40
N GLN A 131 7.72 -5.39 15.45
CA GLN A 131 8.59 -5.42 16.64
C GLN A 131 10.02 -5.91 16.32
N LYS A 132 10.15 -6.81 15.32
CA LYS A 132 11.45 -7.33 14.89
C LYS A 132 12.25 -6.35 14.04
N ARG A 133 11.60 -5.59 13.13
CA ARG A 133 12.31 -4.72 12.17
C ARG A 133 12.85 -3.42 12.78
N ARG A 134 12.19 -2.87 13.81
CA ARG A 134 12.60 -1.68 14.57
C ARG A 134 12.87 -0.43 13.73
N GLN A 135 12.01 -0.16 12.75
CA GLN A 135 12.06 1.11 12.00
C GLN A 135 11.56 2.30 12.84
N ALA A 136 11.84 3.52 12.36
CA ALA A 136 11.29 4.74 12.97
C ALA A 136 9.75 4.64 13.08
N GLY A 137 9.22 4.99 14.26
CA GLY A 137 7.78 4.92 14.53
C GLY A 137 7.26 3.54 14.96
N ASP A 138 7.99 2.43 14.71
CA ASP A 138 7.51 1.07 15.05
C ASP A 138 7.20 0.88 16.54
N SER A 139 7.93 1.55 17.42
CA SER A 139 7.69 1.52 18.87
C SER A 139 6.34 2.08 19.31
N LYS A 140 5.66 2.81 18.43
CA LYS A 140 4.32 3.39 18.67
C LYS A 140 3.20 2.57 18.06
N VAL A 141 3.54 1.58 17.24
CA VAL A 141 2.55 0.69 16.62
C VAL A 141 2.13 -0.39 17.60
N THR A 142 0.84 -0.45 17.92
CA THR A 142 0.23 -1.45 18.80
C THR A 142 -0.47 -2.54 17.99
N LEU A 143 -0.71 -3.70 18.63
CA LEU A 143 -1.52 -4.75 18.01
C LEU A 143 -2.94 -4.25 17.71
N GLU A 144 -3.58 -3.56 18.66
CA GLU A 144 -4.91 -2.99 18.50
C GLU A 144 -4.99 -2.05 17.28
N TYR A 145 -3.94 -1.24 17.06
CA TYR A 145 -3.88 -0.37 15.89
C TYR A 145 -3.84 -1.18 14.59
N ILE A 146 -3.03 -2.24 14.54
CA ILE A 146 -2.94 -3.13 13.37
C ILE A 146 -4.28 -3.84 13.12
N GLU A 147 -4.95 -4.34 14.16
CA GLU A 147 -6.28 -4.97 14.05
C GLU A 147 -7.32 -3.99 13.51
N LYS A 148 -7.31 -2.75 13.98
CA LYS A 148 -8.20 -1.70 13.48
C LYS A 148 -7.94 -1.39 12.01
N LEU A 149 -6.69 -1.28 11.59
CA LEU A 149 -6.34 -1.07 10.18
C LEU A 149 -6.77 -2.27 9.32
N ASP A 150 -6.65 -3.50 9.82
CA ASP A 150 -7.06 -4.71 9.09
C ASP A 150 -8.55 -4.68 8.72
N VAL A 151 -9.40 -4.34 9.68
CA VAL A 151 -10.84 -4.13 9.45
C VAL A 151 -11.10 -3.07 8.38
N LEU A 152 -10.34 -1.97 8.40
CA LEU A 152 -10.48 -0.90 7.41
C LEU A 152 -10.01 -1.33 6.01
N TYR A 153 -8.95 -2.12 5.93
CA TYR A 153 -8.51 -2.72 4.66
C TYR A 153 -9.60 -3.60 4.05
N ILE A 154 -10.21 -4.49 4.84
CA ILE A 154 -11.31 -5.34 4.37
C ILE A 154 -12.46 -4.48 3.82
N LYS A 155 -12.90 -3.47 4.59
CA LYS A 155 -13.94 -2.53 4.15
C LYS A 155 -13.56 -1.75 2.88
N MET A 156 -12.28 -1.43 2.70
CA MET A 156 -11.79 -0.77 1.49
C MET A 156 -11.88 -1.71 0.28
N LEU A 157 -11.39 -2.93 0.41
CA LEU A 157 -11.37 -3.91 -0.67
C LEU A 157 -12.78 -4.21 -1.19
N ASP A 158 -13.77 -4.30 -0.31
CA ASP A 158 -15.18 -4.52 -0.66
C ASP A 158 -15.81 -3.36 -1.45
N LYS A 159 -15.27 -2.14 -1.29
CA LYS A 159 -15.79 -0.93 -1.94
C LYS A 159 -15.13 -0.58 -3.27
N LEU A 160 -13.91 -1.05 -3.47
CA LEU A 160 -13.14 -0.71 -4.66
C LEU A 160 -13.60 -1.52 -5.88
N ASN A 161 -13.93 -0.81 -6.95
CA ASN A 161 -14.23 -1.44 -8.25
C ASN A 161 -12.95 -1.51 -9.10
N LEU A 162 -12.00 -2.32 -8.66
CA LEU A 162 -10.69 -2.51 -9.27
C LEU A 162 -10.41 -4.00 -9.48
N HIS A 163 -9.40 -4.30 -10.31
CA HIS A 163 -8.88 -5.66 -10.39
C HIS A 163 -8.02 -5.95 -9.15
N ILE A 164 -8.61 -6.63 -8.16
CA ILE A 164 -7.98 -6.92 -6.87
C ILE A 164 -7.66 -8.41 -6.77
N CYS A 165 -6.44 -8.72 -6.34
CA CYS A 165 -6.02 -10.06 -5.96
C CYS A 165 -5.59 -10.08 -4.50
N VAL A 166 -6.20 -10.94 -3.70
CA VAL A 166 -5.84 -11.15 -2.29
C VAL A 166 -4.90 -12.35 -2.18
N ILE A 167 -3.75 -12.16 -1.53
CA ILE A 167 -2.73 -13.19 -1.32
C ILE A 167 -2.61 -13.50 0.16
N ASP A 168 -2.52 -14.78 0.51
CA ASP A 168 -2.26 -15.22 1.88
C ASP A 168 -0.81 -14.93 2.29
N GLY A 169 -0.61 -13.84 3.01
CA GLY A 169 0.67 -13.39 3.58
C GLY A 169 1.15 -14.18 4.80
N ASN A 170 0.40 -15.19 5.24
CA ASN A 170 0.83 -16.10 6.33
C ASN A 170 1.78 -17.20 5.85
N LYS A 171 1.90 -17.39 4.54
CA LYS A 171 2.83 -18.31 3.90
C LYS A 171 4.27 -17.80 3.95
N SER A 172 5.21 -18.66 3.57
CA SER A 172 6.61 -18.24 3.45
C SER A 172 6.78 -17.13 2.40
N PRO A 173 7.80 -16.27 2.53
CA PRO A 173 8.07 -15.21 1.54
C PRO A 173 8.17 -15.73 0.11
N ASP A 174 8.76 -16.90 -0.11
CA ASP A 174 8.91 -17.51 -1.44
C ASP A 174 7.57 -17.99 -2.01
N GLU A 175 6.68 -18.53 -1.18
CA GLU A 175 5.35 -18.94 -1.62
C GLU A 175 4.47 -17.73 -1.97
N VAL A 176 4.54 -16.66 -1.18
CA VAL A 176 3.88 -15.38 -1.47
C VAL A 176 4.41 -14.83 -2.79
N HIS A 177 5.72 -14.83 -2.96
CA HIS A 177 6.36 -14.34 -4.19
C HIS A 177 5.91 -15.12 -5.44
N LYS A 178 5.88 -16.44 -5.38
CA LYS A 178 5.38 -17.29 -6.48
C LYS A 178 3.95 -16.95 -6.86
N GLN A 179 3.07 -16.68 -5.88
CA GLN A 179 1.70 -16.25 -6.16
C GLN A 179 1.65 -14.89 -6.86
N ILE A 180 2.46 -13.92 -6.40
CA ILE A 180 2.57 -12.59 -7.03
C ILE A 180 2.98 -12.74 -8.49
N ILE A 181 4.06 -13.48 -8.78
CA ILE A 181 4.55 -13.68 -10.15
C ILE A 181 3.48 -14.34 -11.03
N ASN A 182 2.79 -15.36 -10.53
CA ASN A 182 1.74 -16.02 -11.27
C ASN A 182 0.58 -15.05 -11.63
N ILE A 183 0.12 -14.24 -10.69
CA ILE A 183 -0.93 -13.24 -10.90
C ILE A 183 -0.49 -12.21 -11.95
N ILE A 184 0.76 -11.73 -11.87
CA ILE A 184 1.32 -10.76 -12.82
C ILE A 184 1.32 -11.34 -14.24
N ASN A 185 1.77 -12.59 -14.39
CA ASN A 185 1.83 -13.26 -15.70
C ASN A 185 0.44 -13.45 -16.31
N ILE A 186 -0.55 -13.86 -15.51
CA ILE A 186 -1.95 -13.99 -15.95
C ILE A 186 -2.46 -12.62 -16.41
N ARG A 187 -2.31 -11.59 -15.58
CA ARG A 187 -2.83 -10.25 -15.88
C ARG A 187 -2.12 -9.60 -17.07
N ALA A 188 -0.81 -9.80 -17.20
CA ALA A 188 -0.06 -9.34 -18.37
C ALA A 188 -0.57 -9.98 -19.66
N ASN A 189 -0.85 -11.29 -19.65
CA ASN A 189 -1.41 -11.98 -20.80
C ASN A 189 -2.79 -11.43 -21.17
N GLU A 190 -3.67 -11.14 -20.20
CA GLU A 190 -4.97 -10.53 -20.44
C GLU A 190 -4.88 -9.15 -21.09
N LEU A 191 -3.93 -8.32 -20.64
CA LEU A 191 -3.78 -6.94 -21.12
C LEU A 191 -3.04 -6.83 -22.47
N TYR A 192 -2.11 -7.76 -22.73
CA TYR A 192 -1.21 -7.71 -23.88
C TYR A 192 -1.45 -8.86 -24.88
N CYS A 193 -2.56 -9.61 -24.76
CA CYS A 193 -2.95 -10.68 -25.67
C CYS A 193 -3.47 -10.17 -27.04
N THR A 194 -2.86 -9.10 -27.53
CA THR A 194 -2.98 -8.65 -28.92
C THR A 194 -1.55 -8.39 -29.44
N ASP A 195 -1.00 -9.38 -30.15
CA ASP A 195 0.07 -9.32 -31.17
C ASP A 195 1.56 -9.30 -30.79
N ASP A 196 1.99 -9.15 -29.53
CA ASP A 196 3.40 -9.31 -29.22
C ASP A 196 3.62 -10.27 -28.04
N LYS A 197 4.22 -11.43 -28.35
CA LYS A 197 4.64 -12.40 -27.32
C LYS A 197 5.62 -11.74 -26.35
N TRP A 198 5.22 -11.70 -25.09
CA TRP A 198 6.09 -11.33 -23.99
C TRP A 198 7.34 -12.21 -24.00
N PRO A 199 8.57 -11.68 -23.88
CA PRO A 199 9.76 -12.51 -23.80
C PRO A 199 9.66 -13.40 -22.55
N GLN A 200 9.62 -14.71 -22.80
CA GLN A 200 9.72 -15.69 -21.73
C GLN A 200 11.08 -15.54 -21.07
N MET A 201 11.09 -15.29 -19.77
CA MET A 201 12.30 -15.35 -18.92
C MET A 201 12.45 -16.76 -18.39
#